data_b983a6f91e3ff91b9d5b37759250316d
#
_entry.id   b983a6f91e3ff91b9d5b37759250316d
#
_cell.length_a   1.000
_cell.length_b   1.000
_cell.length_c   1.000
_cell.angle_alpha   90.00
_cell.angle_beta   90.00
_cell.angle_gamma   90.00
#
_symmetry.space_group_name_H-M   'P 1'
#
loop_
_entity.id
_entity.type
_entity.pdbx_description
1 polymer ?
#
loop_
_entity_poly.entity_id
_entity_poly.type
_entity_poly.pdbx_seq_one_letter_code
_entity_poly.pdbx_strand_id
1 'polypeptide(L)'
;MLQRATLWLLLVLVIPTVPKDVAEEYATNFVQRKVGRIAASVKDTPRAAVKPWQVRKYVGVSFHKSGTELIDHLWYHMFDALGAGPFDIGKNTSYNSTSWIRNQVSVIFPDAPIQLREDVWWPAVEQEMREAAAPQPIRIAAIVRDPLDMIASAYCYHHRGEESDNLQFFPRGTLQSMGPKEGTAFAAERMFGVVQNMTESFETPKEDILVIRYEHITASSKGFDEAIRTLMDFFFTGLISQEEYNSALEASRHVDLHRFPDFWGHTSDAACVAEAKQAALAMPGDLLAPFHSFQQRLGYPLA
;
A
#
# COMPACT_ATOMS: atom_id res chain seq x y z
N MET A 1 -3.96 -49.60 -10.73
CA MET A 1 -2.74 -48.78 -10.65
C MET A 1 -2.68 -47.89 -11.89
N LEU A 2 -3.16 -46.67 -11.79
CA LEU A 2 -3.05 -45.68 -12.86
C LEU A 2 -2.36 -44.47 -12.29
N GLN A 3 -1.13 -44.21 -12.75
CA GLN A 3 -0.33 -43.01 -12.47
C GLN A 3 -1.00 -41.80 -13.14
N ARG A 4 -1.38 -40.82 -12.34
CA ARG A 4 -1.73 -39.47 -12.83
C ARG A 4 -0.44 -38.65 -12.94
N ALA A 5 -0.01 -38.41 -14.15
CA ALA A 5 1.04 -37.44 -14.45
C ALA A 5 0.45 -36.04 -14.34
N THR A 6 0.94 -35.26 -13.38
CA THR A 6 0.59 -33.85 -13.22
C THR A 6 1.47 -33.01 -14.16
N LEU A 7 0.86 -32.45 -15.17
CA LEU A 7 1.51 -31.58 -16.15
C LEU A 7 1.62 -30.18 -15.52
N TRP A 8 2.81 -29.75 -15.12
CA TRP A 8 3.11 -28.38 -14.75
C TRP A 8 3.31 -27.55 -16.00
N LEU A 9 2.34 -26.69 -16.31
CA LEU A 9 2.50 -25.66 -17.33
C LEU A 9 3.34 -24.52 -16.75
N LEU A 10 4.59 -24.44 -17.15
CA LEU A 10 5.45 -23.26 -16.92
C LEU A 10 4.93 -22.13 -17.81
N LEU A 11 4.17 -21.19 -17.24
CA LEU A 11 3.84 -19.91 -17.86
C LEU A 11 5.09 -19.01 -17.75
N VAL A 12 5.86 -18.94 -18.81
CA VAL A 12 6.93 -17.95 -18.95
C VAL A 12 6.27 -16.59 -19.18
N LEU A 13 6.12 -15.79 -18.14
CA LEU A 13 5.74 -14.38 -18.25
C LEU A 13 6.88 -13.62 -18.92
N VAL A 14 6.68 -13.26 -20.18
CA VAL A 14 7.52 -12.28 -20.89
C VAL A 14 7.23 -10.91 -20.29
N ILE A 15 8.08 -10.47 -19.37
CA ILE A 15 8.06 -9.09 -18.84
C ILE A 15 8.58 -8.20 -19.97
N PRO A 16 7.80 -7.22 -20.45
CA PRO A 16 8.33 -6.26 -21.42
C PRO A 16 9.44 -5.46 -20.75
N THR A 17 10.66 -5.61 -21.24
CA THR A 17 11.80 -4.80 -20.81
C THR A 17 11.58 -3.36 -21.23
N VAL A 18 11.63 -2.42 -20.29
CA VAL A 18 11.67 -0.99 -20.61
C VAL A 18 12.89 -0.75 -21.50
N PRO A 19 12.73 -0.04 -22.64
CA PRO A 19 13.84 0.27 -23.51
C PRO A 19 14.95 1.00 -22.74
N LYS A 20 16.20 0.55 -22.92
CA LYS A 20 17.36 1.08 -22.18
C LYS A 20 17.55 2.59 -22.37
N ASP A 21 17.24 3.09 -23.53
CA ASP A 21 17.28 4.49 -23.93
C ASP A 21 16.35 5.38 -23.08
N VAL A 22 15.16 4.88 -22.74
CA VAL A 22 14.21 5.61 -21.89
C VAL A 22 14.71 5.67 -20.44
N ALA A 23 15.29 4.60 -19.92
CA ALA A 23 15.85 4.58 -18.57
C ALA A 23 17.11 5.46 -18.44
N GLU A 24 17.97 5.52 -19.48
CA GLU A 24 19.17 6.35 -19.49
C GLU A 24 18.84 7.85 -19.64
N GLU A 25 17.83 8.22 -20.41
CA GLU A 25 17.42 9.63 -20.57
C GLU A 25 16.85 10.21 -19.26
N TYR A 26 16.06 9.43 -18.50
CA TYR A 26 15.57 9.85 -17.20
C TYR A 26 16.67 9.94 -16.14
N ALA A 27 17.62 9.00 -16.14
CA ALA A 27 18.76 9.04 -15.24
C ALA A 27 19.66 10.26 -15.50
N THR A 28 19.90 10.58 -16.76
CA THR A 28 20.78 11.70 -17.17
C THR A 28 20.17 13.07 -16.80
N ASN A 29 18.88 13.27 -17.03
CA ASN A 29 18.20 14.52 -16.70
C ASN A 29 18.07 14.79 -15.19
N PHE A 30 17.96 13.72 -14.39
CA PHE A 30 17.91 13.82 -12.93
C PHE A 30 19.29 14.12 -12.33
N VAL A 31 20.34 13.47 -12.86
CA VAL A 31 21.72 13.70 -12.44
C VAL A 31 22.17 15.12 -12.74
N GLN A 32 21.86 15.67 -13.92
CA GLN A 32 22.27 17.03 -14.30
C GLN A 32 21.63 18.11 -13.42
N ARG A 33 20.40 17.95 -12.94
CA ARG A 33 19.75 18.89 -12.01
C ARG A 33 20.34 18.87 -10.60
N LYS A 34 20.91 17.77 -10.14
CA LYS A 34 21.53 17.64 -8.81
C LYS A 34 23.02 18.03 -8.82
N VAL A 35 23.76 17.76 -9.90
CA VAL A 35 25.19 18.10 -10.00
C VAL A 35 25.41 19.61 -10.00
N GLY A 36 24.49 20.42 -10.54
CA GLY A 36 24.59 21.88 -10.51
C GLY A 36 24.53 22.54 -9.11
N ARG A 37 24.13 21.79 -8.06
CA ARG A 37 24.09 22.29 -6.67
C ARG A 37 25.24 21.84 -5.78
N ILE A 38 26.12 20.94 -6.24
CA ILE A 38 27.20 20.34 -5.42
C ILE A 38 28.52 21.10 -5.51
N ALA A 39 28.67 22.08 -6.42
CA ALA A 39 29.94 22.77 -6.65
C ALA A 39 30.26 23.94 -5.68
N ALA A 40 29.52 24.10 -4.58
CA ALA A 40 29.81 25.14 -3.59
C ALA A 40 29.98 24.54 -2.18
N SER A 41 31.22 24.57 -1.69
CA SER A 41 31.64 24.36 -0.30
C SER A 41 32.11 22.94 0.07
N VAL A 42 33.36 22.66 -0.30
CA VAL A 42 34.21 21.72 0.46
C VAL A 42 34.85 22.51 1.61
N LYS A 43 34.18 22.57 2.76
CA LYS A 43 34.79 22.84 4.07
C LYS A 43 34.00 22.06 5.11
N ASP A 44 34.69 21.18 5.84
CA ASP A 44 34.22 20.40 6.98
C ASP A 44 32.92 19.60 6.70
N THR A 45 33.05 18.50 5.97
CA THR A 45 31.94 17.53 5.82
C THR A 45 31.76 16.81 7.13
N PRO A 46 30.69 17.08 7.91
CA PRO A 46 30.33 16.17 9.01
C PRO A 46 30.19 14.77 8.41
N ARG A 47 30.72 13.77 9.10
CA ARG A 47 30.51 12.35 8.72
C ARG A 47 29.03 12.20 8.35
N ALA A 48 28.74 11.93 7.09
CA ALA A 48 27.37 11.84 6.60
C ALA A 48 26.56 10.99 7.57
N ALA A 49 25.49 11.56 8.14
CA ALA A 49 24.68 10.85 9.11
C ALA A 49 24.15 9.58 8.44
N VAL A 50 24.32 8.44 9.11
CA VAL A 50 23.85 7.13 8.60
C VAL A 50 22.33 7.22 8.44
N LYS A 51 21.84 6.99 7.23
CA LYS A 51 20.41 7.06 6.96
C LYS A 51 19.66 5.87 7.59
N PRO A 52 18.41 6.05 8.06
CA PRO A 52 17.65 4.98 8.72
C PRO A 52 17.59 3.67 7.92
N TRP A 53 17.44 3.75 6.60
CA TRP A 53 17.36 2.57 5.72
C TRP A 53 18.69 1.89 5.42
N GLN A 54 19.81 2.45 5.87
CA GLN A 54 21.10 1.78 5.84
C GLN A 54 21.29 0.79 7.01
N VAL A 55 20.50 0.96 8.08
CA VAL A 55 20.58 0.13 9.30
C VAL A 55 19.36 -0.72 9.54
N ARG A 56 18.25 -0.44 8.84
CA ARG A 56 16.97 -1.14 9.00
C ARG A 56 16.20 -1.16 7.68
N LYS A 57 15.46 -2.23 7.41
CA LYS A 57 14.51 -2.29 6.30
C LYS A 57 13.11 -1.86 6.74
N TYR A 58 12.39 -1.18 5.83
CA TYR A 58 11.05 -0.66 6.05
C TYR A 58 10.09 -1.21 5.00
N VAL A 59 8.96 -1.73 5.44
CA VAL A 59 7.95 -2.30 4.55
C VAL A 59 6.59 -1.68 4.86
N GLY A 60 6.00 -1.05 3.85
CA GLY A 60 4.60 -0.64 3.86
C GLY A 60 3.73 -1.72 3.22
N VAL A 61 2.59 -2.02 3.83
CA VAL A 61 1.67 -3.05 3.34
C VAL A 61 0.27 -2.47 3.22
N SER A 62 -0.36 -2.71 2.08
CA SER A 62 -1.77 -2.42 1.86
C SER A 62 -2.45 -3.53 1.07
N PHE A 63 -3.77 -3.53 1.14
CA PHE A 63 -4.63 -4.45 0.41
C PHE A 63 -5.64 -3.66 -0.41
N HIS A 64 -6.18 -4.27 -1.45
CA HIS A 64 -7.16 -3.61 -2.30
C HIS A 64 -8.28 -3.00 -1.46
N LYS A 65 -8.48 -1.69 -1.61
CA LYS A 65 -9.44 -0.86 -0.86
C LYS A 65 -9.18 -0.71 0.65
N SER A 66 -7.99 -1.08 1.15
CA SER A 66 -7.61 -0.77 2.54
C SER A 66 -6.93 0.59 2.71
N GLY A 67 -6.64 1.33 1.64
CA GLY A 67 -5.94 2.61 1.67
C GLY A 67 -4.61 2.59 0.93
N THR A 68 -4.53 1.88 -0.18
CA THR A 68 -3.34 1.71 -1.02
C THR A 68 -2.77 3.05 -1.46
N GLU A 69 -3.60 3.93 -2.05
CA GLU A 69 -3.17 5.27 -2.46
C GLU A 69 -2.64 6.11 -1.30
N LEU A 70 -3.29 6.01 -0.15
CA LEU A 70 -2.89 6.75 1.05
C LEU A 70 -1.48 6.34 1.51
N ILE A 71 -1.21 5.03 1.64
CA ILE A 71 0.09 4.55 2.11
C ILE A 71 1.18 4.82 1.09
N ASP A 72 0.87 4.69 -0.20
CA ASP A 72 1.82 4.92 -1.28
C ASP A 72 2.35 6.37 -1.24
N HIS A 73 1.45 7.33 -1.23
CA HIS A 73 1.82 8.73 -1.14
C HIS A 73 2.50 9.09 0.18
N LEU A 74 1.97 8.54 1.29
CA LEU A 74 2.57 8.72 2.60
C LEU A 74 4.03 8.26 2.63
N TRP A 75 4.30 7.09 2.05
CA TRP A 75 5.64 6.53 1.95
C TRP A 75 6.60 7.45 1.20
N TYR A 76 6.18 7.90 0.02
CA TYR A 76 7.02 8.80 -0.78
C TYR A 76 7.29 10.11 -0.07
N HIS A 77 6.25 10.79 0.43
CA HIS A 77 6.43 12.08 1.10
C HIS A 77 7.30 11.98 2.35
N MET A 78 7.08 10.96 3.18
CA MET A 78 7.82 10.76 4.42
C MET A 78 9.29 10.44 4.16
N PHE A 79 9.59 9.50 3.28
CA PHE A 79 10.96 9.07 3.01
C PHE A 79 11.72 10.05 2.11
N ASP A 80 11.07 10.73 1.17
CA ASP A 80 11.68 11.80 0.37
C ASP A 80 12.11 12.97 1.26
N ALA A 81 11.28 13.36 2.22
CA ALA A 81 11.64 14.39 3.20
C ALA A 81 12.86 14.03 4.06
N LEU A 82 13.10 12.74 4.30
CA LEU A 82 14.30 12.23 4.94
C LEU A 82 15.49 12.07 3.99
N GLY A 83 15.30 12.36 2.69
CA GLY A 83 16.32 12.33 1.65
C GLY A 83 16.55 10.95 1.04
N ALA A 84 15.56 10.06 1.08
CA ALA A 84 15.59 8.83 0.30
C ALA A 84 15.58 9.14 -1.19
N GLY A 85 16.41 8.43 -1.94
CA GLY A 85 16.43 8.54 -3.39
C GLY A 85 15.49 7.52 -4.05
N PRO A 86 15.27 7.63 -5.37
CA PRO A 86 14.39 6.71 -6.10
C PRO A 86 14.87 5.26 -6.08
N PHE A 87 16.16 5.01 -5.79
CA PHE A 87 16.73 3.67 -5.66
C PHE A 87 16.60 3.09 -4.25
N ASP A 88 16.25 3.93 -3.27
CA ASP A 88 16.05 3.48 -1.88
C ASP A 88 14.64 2.90 -1.68
N ILE A 89 13.68 3.28 -2.56
CA ILE A 89 12.28 2.91 -2.46
C ILE A 89 11.90 1.95 -3.59
N GLY A 90 11.47 0.76 -3.22
CA GLY A 90 10.91 -0.25 -4.12
C GLY A 90 9.42 -0.43 -3.90
N LYS A 91 8.70 -0.70 -4.98
CA LYS A 91 7.27 -1.00 -4.95
C LYS A 91 7.02 -2.35 -5.61
N ASN A 92 6.20 -3.19 -4.98
CA ASN A 92 5.68 -4.40 -5.56
C ASN A 92 4.14 -4.42 -5.41
N THR A 93 3.46 -4.66 -6.48
CA THR A 93 1.99 -4.66 -6.55
C THR A 93 1.52 -5.86 -7.36
N SER A 94 0.35 -6.38 -7.03
CA SER A 94 -0.28 -7.49 -7.75
C SER A 94 -0.76 -7.11 -9.14
N TYR A 95 -0.84 -5.82 -9.47
CA TYR A 95 -1.24 -5.38 -10.80
C TYR A 95 -0.30 -4.36 -11.43
N ASN A 96 -0.25 -4.42 -12.75
CA ASN A 96 0.49 -3.50 -13.58
C ASN A 96 -0.29 -2.18 -13.72
N SER A 97 -0.28 -1.34 -12.71
CA SER A 97 -0.88 -0.01 -12.77
C SER A 97 0.02 0.94 -13.55
N THR A 98 -0.12 0.94 -14.87
CA THR A 98 0.58 1.88 -15.75
C THR A 98 0.02 3.31 -15.68
N SER A 99 -1.17 3.50 -15.14
CA SER A 99 -1.81 4.82 -15.03
C SER A 99 -1.13 5.74 -14.02
N TRP A 100 -0.43 5.18 -13.05
CA TRP A 100 0.24 5.89 -11.97
C TRP A 100 1.62 6.43 -12.35
N ILE A 101 2.27 5.80 -13.32
CA ILE A 101 3.64 6.12 -13.75
C ILE A 101 3.73 7.52 -14.41
N ARG A 102 2.63 8.17 -14.75
CA ARG A 102 2.69 9.44 -15.47
C ARG A 102 3.20 10.63 -14.67
N ASN A 103 3.17 10.58 -13.34
CA ASN A 103 3.56 11.73 -12.51
C ASN A 103 4.60 11.42 -11.42
N GLN A 104 4.90 10.17 -11.13
CA GLN A 104 5.95 9.81 -10.17
C GLN A 104 6.67 8.55 -10.67
N VAL A 105 7.99 8.59 -10.68
CA VAL A 105 8.84 7.47 -11.10
C VAL A 105 8.83 6.41 -9.98
N SER A 106 7.84 5.54 -9.98
CA SER A 106 7.88 4.34 -9.14
C SER A 106 8.77 3.31 -9.84
N VAL A 107 10.02 3.25 -9.46
CA VAL A 107 10.95 2.23 -9.95
C VAL A 107 10.79 1.01 -9.06
N ILE A 108 10.50 -0.15 -9.67
CA ILE A 108 10.39 -1.43 -8.95
C ILE A 108 11.80 -1.95 -8.70
N PHE A 109 12.28 -1.79 -7.46
CA PHE A 109 13.53 -2.41 -7.00
C PHE A 109 13.21 -3.45 -5.94
N PRO A 110 13.29 -4.75 -6.24
CA PRO A 110 12.94 -5.82 -5.29
C PRO A 110 13.83 -5.84 -4.05
N ASP A 111 15.05 -5.31 -4.15
CA ASP A 111 16.03 -5.29 -3.06
C ASP A 111 16.13 -3.96 -2.32
N ALA A 112 15.31 -2.96 -2.69
CA ALA A 112 15.33 -1.66 -2.03
C ALA A 112 15.08 -1.80 -0.51
N PRO A 113 15.77 -1.01 0.33
CA PRO A 113 15.60 -1.10 1.78
C PRO A 113 14.26 -0.55 2.29
N ILE A 114 13.58 0.24 1.47
CA ILE A 114 12.24 0.77 1.71
C ILE A 114 11.31 0.14 0.69
N GLN A 115 10.32 -0.64 1.12
CA GLN A 115 9.44 -1.41 0.25
C GLN A 115 7.99 -1.02 0.45
N LEU A 116 7.23 -0.99 -0.64
CA LEU A 116 5.76 -1.00 -0.63
C LEU A 116 5.24 -2.31 -1.22
N ARG A 117 4.29 -2.93 -0.55
CA ARG A 117 3.68 -4.20 -0.93
C ARG A 117 2.16 -4.02 -1.00
N GLU A 118 1.66 -3.94 -2.22
CA GLU A 118 0.24 -3.74 -2.49
C GLU A 118 -0.37 -5.04 -3.01
N ASP A 119 -1.31 -5.61 -2.26
CA ASP A 119 -2.01 -6.86 -2.59
C ASP A 119 -1.10 -8.11 -2.76
N VAL A 120 0.16 -8.01 -2.37
CA VAL A 120 1.15 -9.09 -2.44
C VAL A 120 1.72 -9.41 -1.05
N TRP A 121 0.83 -9.50 -0.07
CA TRP A 121 1.21 -9.81 1.30
C TRP A 121 0.36 -10.94 1.89
N TRP A 122 1.03 -11.95 2.42
CA TRP A 122 0.50 -13.08 3.19
C TRP A 122 1.64 -13.68 4.02
N PRO A 123 1.39 -14.59 4.97
CA PRO A 123 2.41 -15.06 5.91
C PRO A 123 3.69 -15.60 5.28
N ALA A 124 3.62 -16.27 4.13
CA ALA A 124 4.82 -16.75 3.44
C ALA A 124 5.66 -15.61 2.86
N VAL A 125 5.03 -14.56 2.29
CA VAL A 125 5.75 -13.36 1.81
C VAL A 125 6.39 -12.61 2.96
N GLU A 126 5.73 -12.51 4.12
CA GLU A 126 6.34 -11.94 5.32
C GLU A 126 7.61 -12.69 5.71
N GLN A 127 7.57 -14.02 5.70
CA GLN A 127 8.73 -14.85 6.00
C GLN A 127 9.88 -14.63 5.00
N GLU A 128 9.58 -14.64 3.71
CA GLU A 128 10.57 -14.34 2.66
C GLU A 128 11.22 -12.97 2.85
N MET A 129 10.40 -11.94 3.18
CA MET A 129 10.89 -10.60 3.43
C MET A 129 11.81 -10.52 4.65
N ARG A 130 11.50 -11.27 5.71
CA ARG A 130 12.34 -11.35 6.90
C ARG A 130 13.69 -12.03 6.62
N GLU A 131 13.67 -13.10 5.85
CA GLU A 131 14.87 -13.82 5.42
C GLU A 131 15.75 -12.93 4.53
N ALA A 132 15.14 -12.24 3.56
CA ALA A 132 15.86 -11.30 2.68
C ALA A 132 16.36 -10.05 3.42
N ALA A 133 15.76 -9.68 4.54
CA ALA A 133 16.22 -8.55 5.35
C ALA A 133 17.47 -8.90 6.17
N ALA A 134 17.65 -10.17 6.58
CA ALA A 134 18.70 -10.57 7.50
C ALA A 134 20.11 -10.20 6.99
N PRO A 135 21.03 -9.72 7.87
CA PRO A 135 20.85 -9.58 9.30
C PRO A 135 20.24 -8.23 9.74
N GLN A 136 19.80 -7.37 8.83
CA GLN A 136 19.20 -6.07 9.18
C GLN A 136 17.84 -6.27 9.83
N PRO A 137 17.51 -5.53 10.90
CA PRO A 137 16.17 -5.53 11.45
C PRO A 137 15.17 -4.96 10.43
N ILE A 138 13.95 -5.48 10.46
CA ILE A 138 12.83 -5.03 9.62
C ILE A 138 11.79 -4.30 10.49
N ARG A 139 11.12 -3.32 9.92
CA ARG A 139 9.89 -2.71 10.46
C ARG A 139 8.82 -2.72 9.38
N ILE A 140 7.66 -3.22 9.73
CA ILE A 140 6.52 -3.38 8.82
C ILE A 140 5.40 -2.47 9.33
N ALA A 141 4.80 -1.65 8.47
CA ALA A 141 3.58 -0.94 8.78
C ALA A 141 2.50 -1.32 7.77
N ALA A 142 1.35 -1.72 8.28
CA ALA A 142 0.22 -2.13 7.45
C ALA A 142 -0.99 -1.25 7.68
N ILE A 143 -1.68 -0.87 6.60
CA ILE A 143 -3.01 -0.29 6.70
C ILE A 143 -4.03 -1.41 6.54
N VAL A 144 -4.86 -1.58 7.59
CA VAL A 144 -6.01 -2.49 7.59
C VAL A 144 -7.31 -1.70 7.62
N ARG A 145 -8.37 -2.28 7.10
CA ARG A 145 -9.70 -1.65 7.03
C ARG A 145 -10.76 -2.67 7.42
N ASP A 146 -11.92 -2.17 7.88
CA ASP A 146 -13.08 -3.02 8.12
C ASP A 146 -13.41 -3.86 6.86
N PRO A 147 -13.46 -5.19 6.98
CA PRO A 147 -13.76 -6.09 5.87
C PRO A 147 -15.00 -5.74 5.06
N LEU A 148 -16.09 -5.33 5.71
CA LEU A 148 -17.33 -4.94 5.00
C LEU A 148 -17.19 -3.58 4.31
N ASP A 149 -16.45 -2.66 4.89
CA ASP A 149 -16.15 -1.37 4.27
C ASP A 149 -15.21 -1.52 3.05
N MET A 150 -14.32 -2.51 3.05
CA MET A 150 -13.51 -2.85 1.88
C MET A 150 -14.39 -3.33 0.73
N ILE A 151 -15.33 -4.24 0.99
CA ILE A 151 -16.27 -4.76 -0.02
C ILE A 151 -17.12 -3.62 -0.59
N ALA A 152 -17.73 -2.81 0.27
CA ALA A 152 -18.55 -1.67 -0.16
C ALA A 152 -17.75 -0.67 -1.00
N SER A 153 -16.54 -0.38 -0.59
CA SER A 153 -15.61 0.49 -1.32
C SER A 153 -15.21 -0.11 -2.67
N ALA A 154 -14.96 -1.42 -2.74
CA ALA A 154 -14.62 -2.11 -3.98
C ALA A 154 -15.79 -2.06 -4.97
N TYR A 155 -16.99 -2.39 -4.53
CA TYR A 155 -18.18 -2.28 -5.37
C TYR A 155 -18.33 -0.87 -5.95
N CYS A 156 -18.38 0.16 -5.10
CA CYS A 156 -18.64 1.53 -5.57
C CYS A 156 -17.54 2.07 -6.50
N TYR A 157 -16.30 1.72 -6.24
CA TYR A 157 -15.16 2.15 -7.04
C TYR A 157 -15.22 1.55 -8.44
N HIS A 158 -15.34 0.24 -8.54
CA HIS A 158 -15.38 -0.45 -9.83
C HIS A 158 -16.73 -0.28 -10.57
N HIS A 159 -17.83 -0.07 -9.83
CA HIS A 159 -19.13 0.24 -10.43
C HIS A 159 -19.11 1.57 -11.21
N ARG A 160 -18.33 2.56 -10.76
CA ARG A 160 -18.11 3.81 -11.50
C ARG A 160 -17.19 3.65 -12.72
N GLY A 161 -16.58 2.50 -12.91
CA GLY A 161 -15.65 2.23 -14.00
C GLY A 161 -14.20 2.56 -13.69
N GLU A 162 -13.89 2.88 -12.45
CA GLU A 162 -12.49 3.06 -12.02
C GLU A 162 -11.72 1.74 -12.10
N GLU A 163 -10.44 1.81 -12.46
CA GLU A 163 -9.60 0.63 -12.67
C GLU A 163 -10.25 -0.44 -13.56
N SER A 164 -10.98 0.02 -14.60
CA SER A 164 -11.71 -0.88 -15.51
C SER A 164 -10.80 -1.92 -16.20
N ASP A 165 -9.50 -1.71 -16.17
CA ASP A 165 -8.48 -2.59 -16.74
C ASP A 165 -7.87 -3.55 -15.72
N ASN A 166 -8.29 -3.50 -14.46
CA ASN A 166 -7.86 -4.42 -13.42
C ASN A 166 -8.59 -5.77 -13.54
N LEU A 167 -8.15 -6.57 -14.50
CA LEU A 167 -8.71 -7.89 -14.77
C LEU A 167 -8.46 -8.91 -13.65
N GLN A 168 -7.55 -8.60 -12.72
CA GLN A 168 -7.19 -9.53 -11.65
C GLN A 168 -8.33 -9.71 -10.63
N PHE A 169 -8.94 -8.60 -10.22
CA PHE A 169 -10.04 -8.65 -9.23
C PHE A 169 -11.40 -8.68 -9.91
N PHE A 170 -11.63 -7.78 -10.85
CA PHE A 170 -12.94 -7.60 -11.47
C PHE A 170 -12.83 -7.60 -13.00
N PRO A 171 -13.51 -8.53 -13.68
CA PRO A 171 -13.61 -8.47 -15.14
C PRO A 171 -14.23 -7.15 -15.59
N ARG A 172 -13.67 -6.60 -16.67
CA ARG A 172 -14.10 -5.30 -17.21
C ARG A 172 -15.60 -5.22 -17.42
N GLY A 173 -16.21 -4.15 -16.92
CA GLY A 173 -17.65 -3.88 -17.10
C GLY A 173 -18.59 -4.73 -16.25
N THR A 174 -18.09 -5.73 -15.53
CA THR A 174 -18.96 -6.64 -14.78
C THR A 174 -19.71 -5.91 -13.66
N LEU A 175 -19.00 -5.20 -12.77
CA LEU A 175 -19.65 -4.48 -11.69
C LEU A 175 -20.48 -3.28 -12.16
N GLN A 176 -20.14 -2.67 -13.28
CA GLN A 176 -20.90 -1.55 -13.85
C GLN A 176 -22.33 -1.94 -14.24
N SER A 177 -22.59 -3.20 -14.54
CA SER A 177 -23.91 -3.72 -14.92
C SER A 177 -24.72 -4.27 -13.75
N MET A 178 -24.14 -4.37 -12.55
CA MET A 178 -24.76 -4.97 -11.37
C MET A 178 -25.34 -3.90 -10.44
N GLY A 179 -26.54 -4.12 -9.93
CA GLY A 179 -27.07 -3.30 -8.83
C GLY A 179 -26.36 -3.56 -7.50
N PRO A 180 -26.60 -2.70 -6.48
CA PRO A 180 -25.87 -2.76 -5.20
C PRO A 180 -25.89 -4.13 -4.53
N LYS A 181 -27.03 -4.81 -4.51
CA LYS A 181 -27.19 -6.13 -3.87
C LYS A 181 -26.34 -7.20 -4.57
N GLU A 182 -26.45 -7.29 -5.88
CA GLU A 182 -25.74 -8.30 -6.66
C GLU A 182 -24.25 -7.96 -6.75
N GLY A 183 -23.92 -6.70 -7.05
CA GLY A 183 -22.54 -6.25 -7.22
C GLY A 183 -21.74 -6.28 -5.92
N THR A 184 -22.37 -6.01 -4.76
CA THR A 184 -21.69 -6.12 -3.47
C THR A 184 -21.43 -7.59 -3.12
N ALA A 185 -22.37 -8.50 -3.38
CA ALA A 185 -22.14 -9.94 -3.18
C ALA A 185 -21.00 -10.46 -4.10
N PHE A 186 -21.01 -10.07 -5.37
CA PHE A 186 -19.93 -10.38 -6.30
C PHE A 186 -18.57 -9.81 -5.84
N ALA A 187 -18.56 -8.56 -5.35
CA ALA A 187 -17.36 -7.95 -4.80
C ALA A 187 -16.85 -8.73 -3.57
N ALA A 188 -17.74 -9.20 -2.70
CA ALA A 188 -17.39 -10.03 -1.55
C ALA A 188 -16.70 -11.33 -1.98
N GLU A 189 -17.26 -12.05 -2.95
CA GLU A 189 -16.65 -13.28 -3.47
C GLU A 189 -15.24 -13.02 -4.02
N ARG A 190 -15.06 -11.95 -4.77
CA ARG A 190 -13.76 -11.60 -5.38
C ARG A 190 -12.74 -11.10 -4.38
N MET A 191 -13.18 -10.36 -3.36
CA MET A 191 -12.33 -9.80 -2.31
C MET A 191 -12.02 -10.79 -1.17
N PHE A 192 -12.66 -11.95 -1.14
CA PHE A 192 -12.49 -12.92 -0.04
C PHE A 192 -11.03 -13.22 0.27
N GLY A 193 -10.25 -13.62 -0.74
CA GLY A 193 -8.83 -13.96 -0.55
C GLY A 193 -7.98 -12.77 -0.10
N VAL A 194 -8.30 -11.56 -0.56
CA VAL A 194 -7.61 -10.31 -0.14
C VAL A 194 -7.84 -10.05 1.34
N VAL A 195 -9.11 -10.11 1.78
CA VAL A 195 -9.48 -9.88 3.19
C VAL A 195 -8.95 -10.99 4.09
N GLN A 196 -8.97 -12.24 3.61
CA GLN A 196 -8.38 -13.37 4.33
C GLN A 196 -6.88 -13.16 4.55
N ASN A 197 -6.12 -12.84 3.51
CA ASN A 197 -4.68 -12.58 3.59
C ASN A 197 -4.36 -11.43 4.56
N MET A 198 -5.14 -10.34 4.50
CA MET A 198 -5.02 -9.22 5.45
C MET A 198 -5.23 -9.68 6.88
N THR A 199 -6.29 -10.46 7.12
CA THR A 199 -6.63 -10.95 8.46
C THR A 199 -5.57 -11.87 9.01
N GLU A 200 -5.18 -12.91 8.26
CA GLU A 200 -4.18 -13.89 8.67
C GLU A 200 -2.81 -13.27 8.95
N SER A 201 -2.46 -12.20 8.25
CA SER A 201 -1.19 -11.50 8.45
C SER A 201 -1.17 -10.60 9.68
N PHE A 202 -2.32 -10.03 10.07
CA PHE A 202 -2.35 -8.92 11.04
C PHE A 202 -3.27 -9.12 12.24
N GLU A 203 -3.94 -10.26 12.38
CA GLU A 203 -4.75 -10.59 13.57
C GLU A 203 -3.92 -10.76 14.85
N THR A 204 -2.65 -11.17 14.70
CA THR A 204 -1.74 -11.38 15.83
C THR A 204 -0.72 -10.25 15.89
N PRO A 205 -0.69 -9.46 16.99
CA PRO A 205 0.30 -8.40 17.17
C PRO A 205 1.73 -8.95 17.18
N LYS A 206 2.66 -8.23 16.53
CA LYS A 206 4.11 -8.50 16.54
C LYS A 206 4.85 -7.20 16.83
N GLU A 207 5.98 -7.25 17.56
CA GLU A 207 6.73 -6.06 17.98
C GLU A 207 7.31 -5.23 16.83
N ASP A 208 7.57 -5.87 15.70
CA ASP A 208 8.14 -5.26 14.51
C ASP A 208 7.09 -4.95 13.43
N ILE A 209 5.80 -5.09 13.75
CA ILE A 209 4.67 -4.75 12.90
C ILE A 209 3.78 -3.70 13.57
N LEU A 210 3.58 -2.59 12.90
CA LEU A 210 2.57 -1.59 13.26
C LEU A 210 1.35 -1.73 12.36
N VAL A 211 0.19 -1.97 12.96
CA VAL A 211 -1.09 -2.00 12.25
C VAL A 211 -1.80 -0.66 12.44
N ILE A 212 -2.10 0.01 11.34
CA ILE A 212 -2.82 1.28 11.28
C ILE A 212 -4.21 1.01 10.74
N ARG A 213 -5.25 1.43 11.47
CA ARG A 213 -6.63 1.33 10.99
C ARG A 213 -6.95 2.48 10.04
N TYR A 214 -7.45 2.15 8.85
CA TYR A 214 -7.86 3.12 7.84
C TYR A 214 -8.86 4.13 8.41
N GLU A 215 -9.83 3.64 9.19
CA GLU A 215 -10.88 4.46 9.78
C GLU A 215 -10.29 5.51 10.75
N HIS A 216 -9.23 5.17 11.46
CA HIS A 216 -8.59 6.11 12.40
C HIS A 216 -7.81 7.20 11.66
N ILE A 217 -6.97 6.80 10.68
CA ILE A 217 -6.14 7.75 9.94
C ILE A 217 -6.96 8.67 9.04
N THR A 218 -8.15 8.24 8.61
CA THR A 218 -9.05 9.02 7.74
C THR A 218 -10.23 9.68 8.46
N ALA A 219 -10.34 9.55 9.78
CA ALA A 219 -11.46 10.13 10.53
C ALA A 219 -11.38 11.66 10.66
N SER A 220 -10.17 12.21 10.75
CA SER A 220 -9.92 13.64 10.92
C SER A 220 -8.43 13.95 10.75
N SER A 221 -8.09 15.22 10.52
CA SER A 221 -6.68 15.65 10.51
C SER A 221 -5.96 15.37 11.86
N LYS A 222 -6.69 15.36 12.97
CA LYS A 222 -6.12 14.96 14.26
C LYS A 222 -5.77 13.48 14.29
N GLY A 223 -6.70 12.61 13.88
CA GLY A 223 -6.47 11.17 13.79
C GLY A 223 -5.34 10.85 12.82
N PHE A 224 -5.27 11.58 11.69
CA PHE A 224 -4.15 11.50 10.75
C PHE A 224 -2.83 11.80 11.46
N ASP A 225 -2.69 12.98 12.08
CA ASP A 225 -1.45 13.39 12.76
C ASP A 225 -1.03 12.40 13.88
N GLU A 226 -1.99 11.84 14.63
CA GLU A 226 -1.73 10.84 15.66
C GLU A 226 -1.18 9.54 15.05
N ALA A 227 -1.79 9.05 13.97
CA ALA A 227 -1.34 7.84 13.27
C ALA A 227 0.06 8.03 12.68
N ILE A 228 0.33 9.18 12.04
CA ILE A 228 1.65 9.46 11.46
C ILE A 228 2.73 9.60 12.53
N ARG A 229 2.46 10.26 13.66
CA ARG A 229 3.42 10.31 14.78
C ARG A 229 3.73 8.91 15.30
N THR A 230 2.72 8.08 15.49
CA THR A 230 2.90 6.68 15.91
C THR A 230 3.76 5.90 14.91
N LEU A 231 3.52 6.07 13.60
CA LEU A 231 4.31 5.44 12.55
C LEU A 231 5.77 5.92 12.58
N MET A 232 5.99 7.21 12.70
CA MET A 232 7.33 7.79 12.72
C MET A 232 8.10 7.37 13.97
N ASP A 233 7.46 7.34 15.13
CA ASP A 233 8.06 6.87 16.38
C ASP A 233 8.43 5.38 16.26
N PHE A 234 7.54 4.56 15.70
CA PHE A 234 7.80 3.15 15.47
C PHE A 234 8.97 2.90 14.50
N PHE A 235 9.08 3.72 13.46
CA PHE A 235 10.12 3.56 12.45
C PHE A 235 11.45 4.17 12.86
N PHE A 236 11.45 5.38 13.39
CA PHE A 236 12.62 6.22 13.39
C PHE A 236 13.14 6.61 14.77
N THR A 237 12.51 6.16 15.88
CA THR A 237 13.01 6.47 17.23
C THR A 237 14.50 6.19 17.33
N GLY A 238 15.29 7.22 17.68
CA GLY A 238 16.74 7.16 17.82
C GLY A 238 17.54 7.13 16.52
N LEU A 239 16.89 7.25 15.36
CA LEU A 239 17.56 7.16 14.05
C LEU A 239 17.58 8.47 13.27
N ILE A 240 16.71 9.43 13.59
CA ILE A 240 16.64 10.74 12.95
C ILE A 240 16.68 11.86 13.97
N SER A 241 17.08 13.04 13.53
CA SER A 241 17.03 14.26 14.34
C SER A 241 15.59 14.79 14.50
N GLN A 242 15.36 15.68 15.46
CA GLN A 242 14.07 16.35 15.64
C GLN A 242 13.70 17.19 14.41
N GLU A 243 14.67 17.77 13.71
CA GLU A 243 14.46 18.54 12.48
C GLU A 243 13.96 17.64 11.34
N GLU A 244 14.64 16.49 11.13
CA GLU A 244 14.23 15.47 10.15
C GLU A 244 12.83 14.93 10.49
N TYR A 245 12.56 14.67 11.77
CA TYR A 245 11.23 14.23 12.23
C TYR A 245 10.15 15.25 11.87
N ASN A 246 10.36 16.52 12.18
CA ASN A 246 9.39 17.58 11.89
C ASN A 246 9.20 17.78 10.38
N SER A 247 10.27 17.68 9.59
CA SER A 247 10.21 17.76 8.13
C SER A 247 9.39 16.62 7.53
N ALA A 248 9.63 15.38 7.96
CA ALA A 248 8.91 14.22 7.49
C ALA A 248 7.44 14.23 7.91
N LEU A 249 7.13 14.69 9.15
CA LEU A 249 5.76 14.87 9.61
C LEU A 249 5.01 15.91 8.76
N GLU A 250 5.63 17.06 8.48
CA GLU A 250 5.01 18.11 7.65
C GLU A 250 4.79 17.63 6.22
N ALA A 251 5.78 16.96 5.62
CA ALA A 251 5.65 16.36 4.30
C ALA A 251 4.50 15.33 4.24
N SER A 252 4.36 14.50 5.27
CA SER A 252 3.29 13.51 5.37
C SER A 252 1.90 14.13 5.40
N ARG A 253 1.73 15.35 5.93
CA ARG A 253 0.44 16.05 6.00
C ARG A 253 -0.15 16.38 4.64
N HIS A 254 0.65 16.40 3.58
CA HIS A 254 0.15 16.62 2.21
C HIS A 254 -0.79 15.50 1.72
N VAL A 255 -0.80 14.34 2.38
CA VAL A 255 -1.72 13.24 2.02
C VAL A 255 -2.96 13.16 2.93
N ASP A 256 -3.13 14.09 3.84
CA ASP A 256 -4.32 14.17 4.69
C ASP A 256 -5.55 14.63 3.88
N LEU A 257 -6.50 13.76 3.66
CA LEU A 257 -7.70 14.02 2.88
C LEU A 257 -8.62 15.10 3.50
N HIS A 258 -8.50 15.38 4.81
CA HIS A 258 -9.24 16.47 5.43
C HIS A 258 -8.62 17.84 5.20
N ARG A 259 -7.28 17.89 5.05
CA ARG A 259 -6.57 19.12 4.69
C ARG A 259 -6.60 19.37 3.19
N PHE A 260 -6.60 18.31 2.40
CA PHE A 260 -6.50 18.35 0.94
C PHE A 260 -7.52 17.40 0.29
N PRO A 261 -8.84 17.67 0.40
CA PRO A 261 -9.88 16.75 -0.02
C PRO A 261 -9.89 16.44 -1.52
N ASP A 262 -9.40 17.37 -2.34
CA ASP A 262 -9.45 17.27 -3.81
C ASP A 262 -8.16 16.67 -4.41
N PHE A 263 -7.21 16.32 -3.56
CA PHE A 263 -5.85 16.00 -4.02
C PHE A 263 -5.78 14.73 -4.89
N TRP A 264 -6.66 13.75 -4.65
CA TRP A 264 -6.46 12.40 -5.21
C TRP A 264 -7.57 11.92 -6.16
N GLY A 265 -8.70 12.56 -6.24
CA GLY A 265 -9.82 12.10 -7.07
C GLY A 265 -10.40 10.71 -6.71
N HIS A 266 -9.79 10.03 -5.74
CA HIS A 266 -10.14 8.66 -5.34
C HIS A 266 -11.13 8.59 -4.18
N THR A 267 -11.88 9.67 -3.92
CA THR A 267 -12.89 9.68 -2.87
C THR A 267 -14.08 8.81 -3.27
N SER A 268 -14.50 7.94 -2.36
CA SER A 268 -15.70 7.13 -2.55
C SER A 268 -16.94 8.02 -2.47
N ASP A 269 -17.91 7.76 -3.36
CA ASP A 269 -19.26 8.32 -3.21
C ASP A 269 -19.88 7.79 -1.91
N ALA A 270 -20.11 8.69 -0.94
CA ALA A 270 -20.62 8.34 0.37
C ALA A 270 -22.00 7.68 0.32
N ALA A 271 -22.85 8.09 -0.62
CA ALA A 271 -24.19 7.53 -0.80
C ALA A 271 -24.09 6.09 -1.33
N CYS A 272 -23.26 5.86 -2.35
CA CYS A 272 -23.00 4.52 -2.85
C CYS A 272 -22.43 3.60 -1.77
N VAL A 273 -21.44 4.07 -0.99
CA VAL A 273 -20.82 3.25 0.08
C VAL A 273 -21.85 2.90 1.17
N ALA A 274 -22.72 3.83 1.55
CA ALA A 274 -23.78 3.56 2.53
C ALA A 274 -24.76 2.49 2.02
N GLU A 275 -25.19 2.58 0.77
CA GLU A 275 -26.08 1.59 0.13
C GLU A 275 -25.39 0.22 -0.01
N ALA A 276 -24.14 0.20 -0.48
CA ALA A 276 -23.37 -1.03 -0.62
C ALA A 276 -23.10 -1.70 0.74
N LYS A 277 -22.90 -0.92 1.81
CA LYS A 277 -22.75 -1.44 3.17
C LYS A 277 -24.03 -2.10 3.67
N GLN A 278 -25.20 -1.52 3.41
CA GLN A 278 -26.47 -2.15 3.71
C GLN A 278 -26.66 -3.44 2.89
N ALA A 279 -26.27 -3.44 1.62
CA ALA A 279 -26.31 -4.63 0.79
C ALA A 279 -25.36 -5.72 1.29
N ALA A 280 -24.15 -5.37 1.77
CA ALA A 280 -23.20 -6.29 2.37
C ALA A 280 -23.76 -6.97 3.62
N LEU A 281 -24.43 -6.22 4.50
CA LEU A 281 -25.09 -6.76 5.70
C LEU A 281 -26.28 -7.66 5.37
N ALA A 282 -26.89 -7.51 4.19
CA ALA A 282 -28.00 -8.31 3.72
C ALA A 282 -27.57 -9.50 2.84
N MET A 283 -26.27 -9.79 2.71
CA MET A 283 -25.77 -10.95 1.97
C MET A 283 -26.25 -12.27 2.60
N PRO A 284 -26.33 -13.37 1.82
CA PRO A 284 -26.57 -14.70 2.36
C PRO A 284 -25.60 -15.01 3.51
N GLY A 285 -26.11 -15.72 4.53
CA GLY A 285 -25.34 -15.96 5.76
C GLY A 285 -24.04 -16.73 5.54
N ASP A 286 -23.99 -17.62 4.59
CA ASP A 286 -22.79 -18.37 4.19
C ASP A 286 -21.70 -17.47 3.55
N LEU A 287 -22.10 -16.42 2.86
CA LEU A 287 -21.17 -15.42 2.31
C LEU A 287 -20.77 -14.36 3.35
N LEU A 288 -21.70 -13.94 4.23
CA LEU A 288 -21.45 -12.90 5.23
C LEU A 288 -20.63 -13.40 6.44
N ALA A 289 -20.88 -14.63 6.90
CA ALA A 289 -20.27 -15.16 8.12
C ALA A 289 -18.73 -15.14 8.13
N PRO A 290 -18.02 -15.46 7.03
CA PRO A 290 -16.57 -15.33 6.99
C PRO A 290 -16.10 -13.88 7.23
N PHE A 291 -16.78 -12.86 6.69
CA PHE A 291 -16.40 -11.46 6.87
C PHE A 291 -16.64 -10.98 8.31
N HIS A 292 -17.69 -11.44 8.96
CA HIS A 292 -17.88 -11.22 10.40
C HIS A 292 -16.75 -11.87 11.22
N SER A 293 -16.30 -13.07 10.84
CA SER A 293 -15.14 -13.70 11.46
C SER A 293 -13.86 -12.87 11.25
N PHE A 294 -13.64 -12.33 10.06
CA PHE A 294 -12.50 -11.45 9.79
C PHE A 294 -12.57 -10.15 10.60
N GLN A 295 -13.76 -9.52 10.70
CA GLN A 295 -13.96 -8.36 11.57
C GLN A 295 -13.57 -8.66 13.01
N GLN A 296 -14.06 -9.75 13.59
CA GLN A 296 -13.75 -10.17 14.98
C GLN A 296 -12.26 -10.39 15.19
N ARG A 297 -11.61 -11.12 14.27
CA ARG A 297 -10.17 -11.43 14.34
C ARG A 297 -9.30 -10.17 14.25
N LEU A 298 -9.71 -9.19 13.47
CA LEU A 298 -9.05 -7.89 13.37
C LEU A 298 -9.49 -6.90 14.47
N GLY A 299 -10.41 -7.29 15.35
CA GLY A 299 -10.91 -6.46 16.44
C GLY A 299 -11.83 -5.31 16.00
N TYR A 300 -12.53 -5.47 14.86
CA TYR A 300 -13.61 -4.58 14.47
C TYR A 300 -14.93 -4.97 15.14
N PRO A 301 -15.80 -4.00 15.44
CA PRO A 301 -17.13 -4.32 15.93
C PRO A 301 -17.93 -5.03 14.84
N LEU A 302 -18.77 -5.97 15.21
CA LEU A 302 -19.78 -6.50 14.30
C LEU A 302 -20.85 -5.44 14.08
N ALA A 303 -21.20 -5.23 12.82
CA ALA A 303 -22.24 -4.27 12.41
C ALA A 303 -23.65 -4.81 12.66
#